data_cbc1868bef04053c8404e790cb9a4b6d
#
_entry.id   cbc1868bef04053c8404e790cb9a4b6d
#
_cell.length_a   1.000
_cell.length_b   1.000
_cell.length_c   1.000
_cell.angle_alpha   90.00
_cell.angle_beta   90.00
_cell.angle_gamma   90.00
#
_symmetry.space_group_name_H-M   'P 1'
#
loop_
_entity.id
_entity.type
_entity.pdbx_description
1 polymer ?
#
loop_
_entity_poly.entity_id
_entity_poly.type
_entity_poly.pdbx_seq_one_letter_code
_entity_poly.pdbx_strand_id
1 'polypeptide(L)'
;MAIIAGVDEAGRGPLAGPVVAAAVILPNSYNLEGLDDSKKVTPKKRSQLFVEIQNQATAIGVGVVAAAEIDKTNILKATQKAMKMALGRLKPRPDKAVIDGYALPTQIIPNKGVIKGDQTVDVIKAAPIIAKVTRYNMICLLYTSDAADE
;
A
#
# COMPACT_ATOMS: atom_id res chain seq x y z
N MET A 1 11.48 8.52 -19.47
CA MET A 1 10.17 8.73 -18.83
C MET A 1 10.32 8.71 -17.31
N ALA A 2 9.51 9.51 -16.63
CA ALA A 2 9.56 9.55 -15.17
C ALA A 2 9.03 8.24 -14.57
N ILE A 3 9.71 7.75 -13.55
CA ILE A 3 9.27 6.59 -12.77
C ILE A 3 8.37 7.10 -11.64
N ILE A 4 7.12 6.67 -11.63
CA ILE A 4 6.11 7.15 -10.68
C ILE A 4 5.68 5.99 -9.79
N ALA A 5 5.74 6.19 -8.47
CA ALA A 5 5.21 5.24 -7.51
C ALA A 5 3.82 5.68 -7.06
N GLY A 6 2.91 4.74 -6.92
CA GLY A 6 1.64 4.95 -6.21
C GLY A 6 1.75 4.42 -4.79
N VAL A 7 1.18 5.15 -3.83
CA VAL A 7 1.29 4.80 -2.41
C VAL A 7 -0.08 4.88 -1.76
N ASP A 8 -0.43 3.85 -1.00
CA ASP A 8 -1.66 3.81 -0.21
C ASP A 8 -1.48 2.92 1.01
N GLU A 9 -2.41 2.99 1.94
CA GLU A 9 -2.36 2.21 3.17
C GLU A 9 -3.63 1.38 3.39
N ALA A 10 -3.51 0.44 4.34
CA ALA A 10 -4.62 -0.31 4.91
C ALA A 10 -4.44 -0.37 6.43
N GLY A 11 -5.54 -0.42 7.16
CA GLY A 11 -5.50 -0.55 8.62
C GLY A 11 -5.80 0.72 9.39
N ARG A 12 -6.31 1.77 8.74
CA ARG A 12 -6.73 2.99 9.42
C ARG A 12 -8.14 2.89 10.01
N GLY A 13 -8.84 1.80 9.75
CA GLY A 13 -10.18 1.59 10.26
C GLY A 13 -10.22 1.26 11.76
N PRO A 14 -11.41 1.03 12.32
CA PRO A 14 -11.58 0.82 13.77
C PRO A 14 -11.04 -0.51 14.27
N LEU A 15 -10.70 -1.46 13.39
CA LEU A 15 -10.18 -2.76 13.80
C LEU A 15 -8.74 -2.62 14.27
N ALA A 16 -8.42 -3.26 15.40
CA ALA A 16 -7.06 -3.32 15.92
C ALA A 16 -6.14 -4.08 14.97
N GLY A 17 -4.88 -3.67 14.93
CA GLY A 17 -3.88 -4.31 14.09
C GLY A 17 -2.89 -3.30 13.53
N PRO A 18 -1.92 -3.76 12.74
CA PRO A 18 -0.92 -2.87 12.16
C PRO A 18 -1.49 -2.01 11.03
N VAL A 19 -0.84 -0.88 10.78
CA VAL A 19 -1.01 -0.13 9.54
C VAL A 19 0.01 -0.69 8.55
N VAL A 20 -0.46 -1.01 7.35
CA VAL A 20 0.38 -1.50 6.27
C VAL A 20 0.25 -0.53 5.10
N ALA A 21 1.38 -0.02 4.62
CA ALA A 21 1.42 0.80 3.43
C ALA A 21 2.14 0.05 2.32
N ALA A 22 1.74 0.32 1.09
CA ALA A 22 2.38 -0.22 -0.09
C ALA A 22 2.72 0.89 -1.06
N ALA A 23 3.85 0.74 -1.72
CA ALA A 23 4.28 1.58 -2.82
C ALA A 23 4.51 0.69 -4.04
N VAL A 24 3.97 1.05 -5.18
CA VAL A 24 4.02 0.25 -6.39
C VAL A 24 4.50 1.09 -7.57
N ILE A 25 5.44 0.53 -8.32
CA ILE A 25 5.87 1.06 -9.62
C ILE A 25 5.45 0.06 -10.68
N LEU A 26 4.68 0.51 -11.66
CA LEU A 26 4.28 -0.34 -12.78
C LEU A 26 5.16 -0.05 -14.00
N PRO A 27 5.44 -1.08 -14.83
CA PRO A 27 6.18 -0.86 -16.07
C PRO A 27 5.32 -0.09 -17.09
N ASN A 28 5.92 0.29 -18.20
CA ASN A 28 5.19 1.01 -19.26
C ASN A 28 4.09 0.17 -19.90
N SER A 29 4.23 -1.14 -19.87
CA SER A 29 3.24 -2.07 -20.42
C SER A 29 2.93 -3.15 -19.40
N TYR A 30 1.66 -3.34 -19.11
CA TYR A 30 1.19 -4.36 -18.17
C TYR A 30 -0.26 -4.70 -18.50
N ASN A 31 -0.72 -5.82 -17.97
CA ASN A 31 -2.13 -6.24 -18.11
C ASN A 31 -2.68 -6.62 -16.74
N LEU A 32 -3.38 -5.67 -16.13
CA LEU A 32 -4.03 -5.84 -14.82
C LEU A 32 -5.54 -5.72 -15.01
N GLU A 33 -6.11 -6.73 -15.64
CA GLU A 33 -7.53 -6.76 -15.95
C GLU A 33 -8.38 -6.74 -14.68
N GLY A 34 -9.34 -5.83 -14.64
CA GLY A 34 -10.22 -5.68 -13.48
C GLY A 34 -9.68 -4.75 -12.40
N LEU A 35 -8.53 -4.12 -12.64
CA LEU A 35 -8.01 -3.12 -11.71
C LEU A 35 -8.94 -1.91 -11.68
N ASP A 36 -9.42 -1.58 -10.47
CA ASP A 36 -10.37 -0.51 -10.25
C ASP A 36 -10.19 0.03 -8.83
N ASP A 37 -10.99 1.03 -8.45
CA ASP A 37 -11.06 1.51 -7.08
C ASP A 37 -11.20 0.31 -6.13
N SER A 38 -10.34 0.26 -5.11
CA SER A 38 -10.28 -0.87 -4.19
C SER A 38 -11.61 -1.20 -3.54
N LYS A 39 -12.50 -0.22 -3.39
CA LYS A 39 -13.84 -0.44 -2.83
C LYS A 39 -14.76 -1.20 -3.77
N LYS A 40 -14.47 -1.18 -5.08
CA LYS A 40 -15.26 -1.87 -6.10
C LYS A 40 -14.72 -3.26 -6.43
N VAL A 41 -13.54 -3.60 -5.91
CA VAL A 41 -12.91 -4.89 -6.18
C VAL A 41 -13.33 -5.88 -5.11
N THR A 42 -13.87 -7.02 -5.54
CA THR A 42 -14.28 -8.09 -4.60
C THR A 42 -13.04 -8.71 -3.94
N PRO A 43 -13.19 -9.35 -2.75
CA PRO A 43 -12.06 -10.04 -2.11
C PRO A 43 -11.40 -11.09 -3.02
N LYS A 44 -12.19 -11.85 -3.77
CA LYS A 44 -11.67 -12.84 -4.71
C LYS A 44 -10.84 -12.18 -5.81
N LYS A 45 -11.37 -11.13 -6.43
CA LYS A 45 -10.67 -10.40 -7.48
C LYS A 45 -9.42 -9.72 -6.94
N ARG A 46 -9.49 -9.20 -5.71
CA ARG A 46 -8.34 -8.59 -5.05
C ARG A 46 -7.19 -9.58 -4.86
N SER A 47 -7.50 -10.80 -4.44
CA SER A 47 -6.48 -11.86 -4.32
C SER A 47 -5.83 -12.21 -5.65
N GLN A 48 -6.62 -12.24 -6.72
CA GLN A 48 -6.10 -12.48 -8.07
C GLN A 48 -5.20 -11.32 -8.53
N LEU A 49 -5.64 -10.09 -8.33
CA LEU A 49 -4.87 -8.91 -8.70
C LEU A 49 -3.58 -8.78 -7.88
N PHE A 50 -3.60 -9.20 -6.61
CA PHE A 50 -2.40 -9.20 -5.76
C PHE A 50 -1.29 -10.01 -6.42
N VAL A 51 -1.60 -11.20 -6.90
CA VAL A 51 -0.63 -12.07 -7.60
C VAL A 51 -0.17 -11.43 -8.90
N GLU A 52 -1.11 -10.89 -9.68
CA GLU A 52 -0.81 -10.26 -10.97
C GLU A 52 0.08 -9.03 -10.82
N ILE A 53 -0.19 -8.20 -9.81
CA ILE A 53 0.63 -7.01 -9.53
C ILE A 53 2.03 -7.45 -9.12
N GLN A 54 2.16 -8.45 -8.26
CA GLN A 54 3.47 -8.97 -7.86
C GLN A 54 4.29 -9.47 -9.05
N ASN A 55 3.62 -10.13 -10.01
CA ASN A 55 4.29 -10.68 -11.19
C ASN A 55 4.70 -9.59 -12.19
N GLN A 56 3.95 -8.51 -12.29
CA GLN A 56 4.12 -7.52 -13.36
C GLN A 56 4.76 -6.21 -12.92
N ALA A 57 4.66 -5.85 -11.63
CA ALA A 57 5.20 -4.59 -11.15
C ALA A 57 6.72 -4.52 -11.31
N THR A 58 7.21 -3.33 -11.63
CA THR A 58 8.65 -3.06 -11.66
C THR A 58 9.24 -3.15 -10.27
N ALA A 59 8.53 -2.63 -9.28
CA ALA A 59 8.94 -2.68 -7.88
C ALA A 59 7.75 -2.56 -6.96
N ILE A 60 7.83 -3.20 -5.81
CA ILE A 60 6.86 -3.10 -4.73
C ILE A 60 7.62 -2.91 -3.43
N GLY A 61 7.20 -1.92 -2.64
CA GLY A 61 7.70 -1.72 -1.29
C GLY A 61 6.55 -1.77 -0.31
N VAL A 62 6.80 -2.35 0.86
CA VAL A 62 5.79 -2.46 1.93
C VAL A 62 6.39 -1.91 3.21
N GLY A 63 5.61 -1.10 3.91
CA GLY A 63 5.94 -0.59 5.23
C GLY A 63 4.87 -0.99 6.24
N VAL A 64 5.30 -1.37 7.43
CA VAL A 64 4.40 -1.85 8.49
C VAL A 64 4.70 -1.11 9.77
N VAL A 65 3.65 -0.59 10.43
CA VAL A 65 3.73 -0.01 11.76
C VAL A 65 2.80 -0.80 12.68
N ALA A 66 3.37 -1.38 13.72
CA ALA A 66 2.64 -2.24 14.64
C ALA A 66 1.60 -1.45 15.44
N ALA A 67 0.54 -2.13 15.87
CA ALA A 67 -0.55 -1.53 16.66
C ALA A 67 -0.02 -0.84 17.93
N ALA A 68 0.95 -1.43 18.61
CA ALA A 68 1.53 -0.84 19.81
C ALA A 68 2.20 0.52 19.56
N GLU A 69 2.81 0.70 18.39
CA GLU A 69 3.43 1.97 18.02
C GLU A 69 2.37 3.00 17.64
N ILE A 70 1.27 2.57 17.02
CA ILE A 70 0.15 3.46 16.73
C ILE A 70 -0.38 4.08 18.02
N ASP A 71 -0.54 3.30 19.06
CA ASP A 71 -1.03 3.74 20.36
C ASP A 71 -0.11 4.78 21.02
N LYS A 72 1.20 4.68 20.77
CA LYS A 72 2.19 5.63 21.32
C LYS A 72 2.25 6.95 20.58
N THR A 73 1.77 6.99 19.34
CA THR A 73 1.78 8.19 18.50
C THR A 73 0.34 8.56 18.15
N ASN A 74 0.00 8.41 16.89
CA ASN A 74 -1.38 8.50 16.40
C ASN A 74 -1.42 7.85 15.01
N ILE A 75 -2.64 7.64 14.52
CA ILE A 75 -2.84 6.95 13.25
C ILE A 75 -2.25 7.74 12.05
N LEU A 76 -2.28 9.06 12.09
CA LEU A 76 -1.72 9.87 11.01
C LEU A 76 -0.21 9.69 10.91
N LYS A 77 0.49 9.81 12.03
CA LYS A 77 1.95 9.64 12.06
C LYS A 77 2.37 8.22 11.72
N ALA A 78 1.63 7.22 12.20
CA ALA A 78 1.87 5.82 11.89
C ALA A 78 1.71 5.57 10.38
N THR A 79 0.65 6.11 9.77
CA THR A 79 0.41 5.98 8.34
C THR A 79 1.54 6.62 7.53
N GLN A 80 1.95 7.82 7.89
CA GLN A 80 3.06 8.51 7.21
C GLN A 80 4.35 7.72 7.33
N LYS A 81 4.63 7.16 8.51
CA LYS A 81 5.82 6.33 8.72
C LYS A 81 5.79 5.08 7.85
N ALA A 82 4.66 4.38 7.80
CA ALA A 82 4.51 3.19 6.98
C ALA A 82 4.71 3.51 5.49
N MET A 83 4.16 4.62 5.01
CA MET A 83 4.31 5.04 3.62
C MET A 83 5.76 5.41 3.29
N LYS A 84 6.46 6.10 4.17
CA LYS A 84 7.88 6.42 3.98
C LYS A 84 8.73 5.16 3.93
N MET A 85 8.44 4.17 4.77
CA MET A 85 9.11 2.88 4.74
C MET A 85 8.89 2.17 3.40
N ALA A 86 7.64 2.17 2.93
CA ALA A 86 7.29 1.54 1.66
C ALA A 86 8.06 2.18 0.50
N LEU A 87 8.07 3.51 0.42
CA LEU A 87 8.81 4.24 -0.60
C LEU A 87 10.30 3.97 -0.54
N GLY A 88 10.88 3.91 0.65
CA GLY A 88 12.31 3.67 0.84
C GLY A 88 12.78 2.28 0.41
N ARG A 89 11.86 1.34 0.24
CA ARG A 89 12.18 -0.02 -0.18
C ARG A 89 12.09 -0.25 -1.68
N LEU A 90 11.67 0.76 -2.44
CA LEU A 90 11.57 0.64 -3.90
C LEU A 90 12.94 0.67 -4.58
N LYS A 91 13.14 -0.28 -5.49
CA LYS A 91 14.30 -0.34 -6.39
C LYS A 91 13.80 -0.68 -7.79
N PRO A 92 13.93 0.20 -8.78
CA PRO A 92 14.63 1.50 -8.72
C PRO A 92 13.87 2.53 -7.88
N ARG A 93 14.60 3.57 -7.45
CA ARG A 93 14.00 4.68 -6.74
C ARG A 93 13.09 5.47 -7.71
N PRO A 94 11.86 5.79 -7.33
CA PRO A 94 10.99 6.57 -8.21
C PRO A 94 11.42 8.03 -8.27
N ASP A 95 11.09 8.67 -9.39
CA ASP A 95 11.30 10.11 -9.57
C ASP A 95 10.30 10.94 -8.77
N LYS A 96 9.09 10.41 -8.63
CA LYS A 96 8.04 11.04 -7.84
C LYS A 96 7.04 9.99 -7.36
N ALA A 97 6.24 10.37 -6.37
CA ALA A 97 5.20 9.52 -5.82
C ALA A 97 3.86 10.24 -5.83
N VAL A 98 2.79 9.49 -6.04
CA VAL A 98 1.42 9.94 -5.87
C VAL A 98 0.83 9.18 -4.69
N ILE A 99 0.29 9.92 -3.73
CA ILE A 99 -0.20 9.38 -2.46
C ILE A 99 -1.72 9.44 -2.49
N ASP A 100 -2.38 8.33 -2.17
CA ASP A 100 -3.82 8.39 -1.96
C ASP A 100 -4.10 9.13 -0.66
N GLY A 101 -4.61 10.36 -0.79
CA GLY A 101 -4.84 11.26 0.33
C GLY A 101 -3.94 12.49 0.28
N TYR A 102 -3.20 12.74 1.35
CA TYR A 102 -2.37 13.92 1.50
C TYR A 102 -0.90 13.63 1.25
N ALA A 103 -0.19 14.64 0.72
CA ALA A 103 1.24 14.54 0.49
C ALA A 103 2.00 14.23 1.79
N LEU A 104 3.08 13.45 1.64
CA LEU A 104 3.95 13.11 2.77
C LEU A 104 4.90 14.26 3.08
N PRO A 105 4.97 14.70 4.36
CA PRO A 105 5.93 15.71 4.76
C PRO A 105 7.35 15.13 4.82
N THR A 106 8.34 15.99 4.72
CA THR A 106 9.77 15.66 4.93
C THR A 106 10.24 14.43 4.16
N GLN A 107 9.76 14.22 2.92
CA GLN A 107 10.16 13.11 2.08
C GLN A 107 11.15 13.56 1.00
N ILE A 108 12.20 12.75 0.79
CA ILE A 108 13.23 13.01 -0.22
C ILE A 108 12.64 12.91 -1.64
N ILE A 109 11.74 11.97 -1.86
CA ILE A 109 11.09 11.77 -3.16
C ILE A 109 9.98 12.82 -3.30
N PRO A 110 9.99 13.63 -4.37
CA PRO A 110 8.88 14.56 -4.62
C PRO A 110 7.55 13.81 -4.66
N ASN A 111 6.58 14.30 -3.94
CA ASN A 111 5.29 13.61 -3.87
C ASN A 111 4.14 14.59 -3.83
N LYS A 112 2.97 14.12 -4.22
CA LYS A 112 1.72 14.88 -4.12
C LYS A 112 0.59 13.96 -3.66
N GLY A 113 -0.34 14.53 -2.91
CA GLY A 113 -1.58 13.84 -2.56
C GLY A 113 -2.54 13.87 -3.73
N VAL A 114 -3.30 12.79 -3.87
CA VAL A 114 -4.37 12.68 -4.87
C VAL A 114 -5.64 12.33 -4.11
N ILE A 115 -6.66 13.16 -4.29
CA ILE A 115 -7.94 12.92 -3.63
C ILE A 115 -8.83 12.09 -4.56
N LYS A 116 -9.76 11.40 -3.95
CA LYS A 116 -10.73 10.44 -4.49
C LYS A 116 -11.24 10.61 -5.92
N GLY A 117 -11.05 11.71 -6.60
CA GLY A 117 -11.53 11.92 -7.95
C GLY A 117 -10.56 11.52 -9.05
N ASP A 118 -9.29 11.31 -8.72
CA ASP A 118 -8.25 11.05 -9.71
C ASP A 118 -7.89 9.56 -9.75
N GLN A 119 -8.88 8.76 -10.08
CA GLN A 119 -8.76 7.30 -10.15
C GLN A 119 -8.23 6.82 -11.50
N THR A 120 -7.68 7.71 -12.29
CA THR A 120 -7.14 7.37 -13.60
C THR A 120 -5.71 6.84 -13.54
N VAL A 121 -5.04 6.94 -12.39
CA VAL A 121 -3.66 6.49 -12.21
C VAL A 121 -3.64 5.08 -11.65
N ASP A 122 -3.25 4.11 -12.47
CA ASP A 122 -3.28 2.70 -12.09
C ASP A 122 -2.40 2.35 -10.90
N VAL A 123 -1.26 3.06 -10.72
CA VAL A 123 -0.39 2.80 -9.56
C VAL A 123 -1.11 3.09 -8.23
N ILE A 124 -2.03 4.07 -8.21
CA ILE A 124 -2.85 4.36 -7.03
C ILE A 124 -3.88 3.26 -6.78
N LYS A 125 -4.36 2.62 -7.85
CA LYS A 125 -5.29 1.49 -7.73
C LYS A 125 -4.59 0.21 -7.32
N ALA A 126 -3.34 0.03 -7.72
CA ALA A 126 -2.54 -1.17 -7.39
C ALA A 126 -2.05 -1.15 -5.94
N ALA A 127 -1.63 -0.01 -5.44
CA ALA A 127 -1.07 0.10 -4.09
C ALA A 127 -2.02 -0.39 -2.99
N PRO A 128 -3.31 0.00 -2.95
CA PRO A 128 -4.21 -0.48 -1.90
C PRO A 128 -4.46 -1.98 -1.96
N ILE A 129 -4.38 -2.60 -3.13
CA ILE A 129 -4.53 -4.05 -3.25
C ILE A 129 -3.37 -4.74 -2.54
N ILE A 130 -2.14 -4.29 -2.78
CA ILE A 130 -0.97 -4.84 -2.08
C ILE A 130 -1.08 -4.60 -0.57
N ALA A 131 -1.44 -3.40 -0.15
CA ALA A 131 -1.56 -3.06 1.27
C ALA A 131 -2.63 -3.91 1.97
N LYS A 132 -3.81 -4.02 1.38
CA LYS A 132 -4.95 -4.75 1.98
C LYS A 132 -4.69 -6.24 2.07
N VAL A 133 -4.19 -6.87 1.01
CA VAL A 133 -3.92 -8.31 1.01
C VAL A 133 -2.76 -8.64 1.95
N THR A 134 -1.70 -7.83 1.94
CA THR A 134 -0.56 -8.00 2.85
C THR A 134 -1.03 -7.92 4.30
N ARG A 135 -1.82 -6.90 4.64
CA ARG A 135 -2.35 -6.73 5.99
C ARG A 135 -3.22 -7.91 6.42
N TYR A 136 -4.12 -8.34 5.54
CA TYR A 136 -4.99 -9.49 5.80
C TYR A 136 -4.16 -10.74 6.09
N ASN A 137 -3.15 -11.02 5.27
CA ASN A 137 -2.29 -12.18 5.45
C ASN A 137 -1.50 -12.10 6.77
N MET A 138 -1.03 -10.93 7.16
CA MET A 138 -0.34 -10.72 8.43
C MET A 138 -1.26 -10.98 9.62
N ILE A 139 -2.48 -10.48 9.57
CA ILE A 139 -3.47 -10.69 10.65
C ILE A 139 -3.83 -12.17 10.76
N CYS A 140 -4.02 -12.86 9.65
CA CYS A 140 -4.31 -14.29 9.64
C CYS A 140 -3.16 -15.10 10.24
N LEU A 141 -1.91 -14.76 9.94
CA LEU A 141 -0.74 -15.41 10.51
C LEU A 141 -0.66 -15.22 12.03
N LEU A 142 -0.88 -14.00 12.51
CA LEU A 142 -0.87 -13.68 13.93
C LEU A 142 -1.96 -14.47 14.67
N TYR A 143 -3.15 -14.49 14.11
CA TYR A 143 -4.26 -15.23 14.70
C TYR A 143 -4.00 -16.73 14.74
N THR A 144 -3.45 -17.28 13.67
CA THR A 144 -3.10 -18.70 13.58
C THR A 144 -1.99 -19.07 14.58
N SER A 145 -0.98 -18.20 14.74
CA SER A 145 0.09 -18.40 15.72
C SER A 145 -0.44 -18.40 17.14
N ASP A 146 -1.33 -17.45 17.48
CA ASP A 146 -1.96 -17.41 18.79
C ASP A 146 -2.79 -18.65 19.07
N ALA A 147 -3.53 -19.14 18.08
CA ALA A 147 -4.30 -20.37 18.19
C ALA A 147 -3.40 -21.60 18.34
N ALA A 148 -2.24 -21.62 17.70
CA ALA A 148 -1.29 -22.72 17.78
C ALA A 148 -0.58 -22.77 19.13
N ASP A 149 -0.42 -21.63 19.80
CA ASP A 149 0.23 -21.52 21.10
C ASP A 149 -0.68 -21.97 22.26
N GLU A 150 -1.94 -22.13 21.99
CA GLU A 150 -2.90 -22.68 22.94
C GLU A 150 -2.91 -24.21 22.88
#